data_7b6271701ee0350a037e4b530bd12349
#
_entry.id   7b6271701ee0350a037e4b530bd12349
#
_cell.length_a   1.000
_cell.length_b   1.000
_cell.length_c   1.000
_cell.angle_alpha   90.00
_cell.angle_beta   90.00
_cell.angle_gamma   90.00
#
_symmetry.space_group_name_H-M   'P 1'
#
loop_
_entity.id
_entity.type
_entity.pdbx_description
1 polymer ?
#
loop_
_entity_poly.entity_id
_entity_poly.type
_entity_poly.pdbx_seq_one_letter_code
_entity_poly.pdbx_strand_id
1 'polypeptide(L)'
;DVLGSRGLGDVYKRQVYEMYPQIKPCLPQKLHFIHAEELRQLYPDLEPKCREHAICKKYGAVFIIGIGCKLSDGKKHDGRAPDYDDYTSKGLNDLPGLNGDLLLWDHILQRSIELSSMGIRVDKEALLHQLKEEGEEERLELYFHKRLMNDTLPLSIGGGIGQSRLCMFYLRKAHIGEIQASIWPEDMRKECKEHNIHLI
;
A
#
# COMPACT_ATOMS: atom_id res chain seq x y z
N ASP A 1 26.50 0.92 -2.54
CA ASP A 1 26.50 2.36 -2.85
C ASP A 1 25.05 2.86 -3.02
N VAL A 2 24.45 3.27 -1.88
CA VAL A 2 23.05 3.73 -1.81
C VAL A 2 22.83 5.04 -2.59
N LEU A 3 23.89 5.80 -2.83
CA LEU A 3 23.86 7.04 -3.61
C LEU A 3 23.72 6.78 -5.12
N GLY A 4 24.28 5.70 -5.65
CA GLY A 4 24.14 5.33 -7.05
C GLY A 4 22.74 4.92 -7.44
N SER A 5 22.02 4.20 -6.57
CA SER A 5 20.65 3.77 -6.84
C SER A 5 19.65 4.92 -6.78
N ARG A 6 19.87 5.93 -5.93
CA ARG A 6 19.07 7.15 -5.91
C ARG A 6 19.27 7.98 -7.19
N GLY A 7 20.50 8.06 -7.69
CA GLY A 7 20.83 8.79 -8.92
C GLY A 7 20.12 8.25 -10.15
N LEU A 8 20.03 6.94 -10.32
CA LEU A 8 19.32 6.31 -11.45
C LEU A 8 17.81 6.62 -11.44
N GLY A 9 17.15 6.51 -10.30
CA GLY A 9 15.74 6.84 -10.18
C GLY A 9 15.42 8.29 -10.54
N ASP A 10 16.27 9.22 -10.18
CA ASP A 10 16.11 10.63 -10.51
C ASP A 10 16.41 10.92 -12.00
N VAL A 11 17.36 10.22 -12.59
CA VAL A 11 17.64 10.31 -14.03
C VAL A 11 16.43 9.87 -14.86
N TYR A 12 15.84 8.72 -14.55
CA TYR A 12 14.65 8.23 -15.28
C TYR A 12 13.44 9.17 -15.11
N LYS A 13 13.22 9.70 -13.92
CA LYS A 13 12.16 10.71 -13.70
C LYS A 13 12.37 11.96 -14.55
N ARG A 14 13.60 12.49 -14.61
CA ARG A 14 13.95 13.65 -15.44
C ARG A 14 13.67 13.36 -16.91
N GLN A 15 14.09 12.20 -17.42
CA GLN A 15 13.83 11.78 -18.81
C GLN A 15 12.33 11.76 -19.14
N VAL A 16 11.48 11.23 -18.24
CA VAL A 16 10.01 11.24 -18.44
C VAL A 16 9.50 12.67 -18.54
N TYR A 17 9.94 13.58 -17.66
CA TYR A 17 9.49 14.98 -17.68
C TYR A 17 10.07 15.78 -18.86
N GLU A 18 11.26 15.42 -19.35
CA GLU A 18 11.85 16.01 -20.57
C GLU A 18 11.08 15.56 -21.82
N MET A 19 10.72 14.27 -21.90
CA MET A 19 9.93 13.72 -23.00
C MET A 19 8.47 14.19 -23.00
N TYR A 20 7.90 14.45 -21.81
CA TYR A 20 6.51 14.87 -21.63
C TYR A 20 6.42 16.13 -20.76
N PRO A 21 6.78 17.31 -21.32
CA PRO A 21 6.86 18.57 -20.54
C PRO A 21 5.52 19.01 -19.92
N GLN A 22 4.41 18.53 -20.46
CA GLN A 22 3.06 18.74 -19.91
C GLN A 22 2.83 17.99 -18.59
N ILE A 23 3.63 16.96 -18.28
CA ILE A 23 3.54 16.19 -17.05
C ILE A 23 4.40 16.89 -16.00
N LYS A 24 3.77 17.56 -15.03
CA LYS A 24 4.49 18.21 -13.92
C LYS A 24 4.70 17.24 -12.77
N PRO A 25 5.85 17.27 -12.06
CA PRO A 25 6.04 16.52 -10.83
C PRO A 25 4.93 16.82 -9.81
N CYS A 26 4.36 15.78 -9.20
CA CYS A 26 3.27 15.93 -8.23
C CYS A 26 3.56 15.24 -6.89
N LEU A 27 4.66 14.50 -6.79
CA LEU A 27 5.05 13.90 -5.52
C LEU A 27 5.62 14.97 -4.59
N PRO A 28 5.16 15.03 -3.33
CA PRO A 28 5.76 15.90 -2.34
C PRO A 28 7.19 15.43 -1.99
N GLN A 29 8.01 16.35 -1.51
CA GLN A 29 9.39 16.05 -1.10
C GLN A 29 9.44 15.22 0.20
N LYS A 30 8.39 15.27 1.01
CA LYS A 30 8.29 14.57 2.29
C LYS A 30 7.11 13.62 2.29
N LEU A 31 7.36 12.42 2.77
CA LEU A 31 6.33 11.43 3.07
C LEU A 31 5.77 11.72 4.46
N HIS A 32 4.45 11.74 4.58
CA HIS A 32 3.77 11.87 5.86
C HIS A 32 3.50 10.47 6.43
N PHE A 33 3.95 10.23 7.66
CA PHE A 33 3.71 8.98 8.38
C PHE A 33 2.59 9.19 9.38
N ILE A 34 1.65 8.26 9.46
CA ILE A 34 0.55 8.28 10.41
C ILE A 34 0.15 6.84 10.76
N HIS A 35 -0.16 6.59 12.03
CA HIS A 35 -0.73 5.31 12.43
C HIS A 35 -2.23 5.26 12.11
N ALA A 36 -2.76 4.06 11.78
CA ALA A 36 -4.18 3.86 11.47
C ALA A 36 -5.11 4.34 12.60
N GLU A 37 -4.70 4.17 13.88
CA GLU A 37 -5.44 4.68 15.03
C GLU A 37 -5.46 6.21 15.08
N GLU A 38 -4.32 6.87 14.85
CA GLU A 38 -4.24 8.34 14.79
C GLU A 38 -5.10 8.89 13.63
N LEU A 39 -5.07 8.19 12.48
CA LEU A 39 -5.89 8.54 11.33
C LEU A 39 -7.39 8.40 11.62
N ARG A 40 -7.78 7.36 12.37
CA ARG A 40 -9.16 7.18 12.84
C ARG A 40 -9.59 8.31 13.77
N GLN A 41 -8.74 8.67 14.73
CA GLN A 41 -9.02 9.77 15.66
C GLN A 41 -9.13 11.13 14.95
N LEU A 42 -8.33 11.34 13.91
CA LEU A 42 -8.36 12.58 13.11
C LEU A 42 -9.64 12.72 12.28
N TYR A 43 -10.20 11.60 11.83
CA TYR A 43 -11.42 11.55 11.01
C TYR A 43 -12.40 10.48 11.54
N PRO A 44 -12.98 10.68 12.73
CA PRO A 44 -13.77 9.63 13.42
C PRO A 44 -15.03 9.21 12.64
N ASP A 45 -15.65 10.15 11.93
CA ASP A 45 -16.92 9.92 11.21
C ASP A 45 -16.74 9.40 9.78
N LEU A 46 -15.49 9.27 9.31
CA LEU A 46 -15.23 8.78 7.96
C LEU A 46 -14.93 7.27 7.95
N GLU A 47 -15.39 6.60 6.90
CA GLU A 47 -14.97 5.24 6.59
C GLU A 47 -13.48 5.19 6.22
N PRO A 48 -12.79 4.03 6.41
CA PRO A 48 -11.35 3.92 6.19
C PRO A 48 -10.85 4.49 4.85
N LYS A 49 -11.49 4.14 3.74
CA LYS A 49 -11.11 4.68 2.41
C LYS A 49 -11.32 6.19 2.29
N CYS A 50 -12.32 6.73 2.93
CA CYS A 50 -12.54 8.18 2.98
C CYS A 50 -11.48 8.89 3.84
N ARG A 51 -11.02 8.26 4.92
CA ARG A 51 -9.88 8.74 5.73
C ARG A 51 -8.61 8.80 4.90
N GLU A 52 -8.32 7.75 4.14
CA GLU A 52 -7.19 7.72 3.19
C GLU A 52 -7.27 8.85 2.17
N HIS A 53 -8.44 9.07 1.56
CA HIS A 53 -8.64 10.16 0.61
C HIS A 53 -8.38 11.53 1.25
N ALA A 54 -8.93 11.76 2.44
CA ALA A 54 -8.79 13.02 3.15
C ALA A 54 -7.32 13.33 3.50
N ILE A 55 -6.59 12.34 4.05
CA ILE A 55 -5.20 12.54 4.45
C ILE A 55 -4.27 12.65 3.24
N CYS A 56 -4.48 11.84 2.18
CA CYS A 56 -3.68 11.92 0.96
C CYS A 56 -3.92 13.22 0.20
N LYS A 57 -5.16 13.73 0.18
CA LYS A 57 -5.47 15.05 -0.39
C LYS A 57 -4.72 16.17 0.32
N LYS A 58 -4.53 16.05 1.64
CA LYS A 58 -3.82 17.05 2.46
C LYS A 58 -2.30 17.01 2.27
N TYR A 59 -1.70 15.82 2.22
CA TYR A 59 -0.25 15.65 2.24
C TYR A 59 0.37 15.18 0.92
N GLY A 60 -0.43 14.70 -0.03
CA GLY A 60 0.02 14.20 -1.34
C GLY A 60 0.60 12.80 -1.33
N ALA A 61 1.37 12.44 -0.30
CA ALA A 61 1.92 11.09 -0.09
C ALA A 61 1.91 10.76 1.40
N VAL A 62 1.37 9.60 1.75
CA VAL A 62 1.16 9.16 3.14
C VAL A 62 1.55 7.70 3.29
N PHE A 63 2.24 7.38 4.38
CA PHE A 63 2.47 6.00 4.82
C PHE A 63 1.63 5.73 6.05
N ILE A 64 0.64 4.85 5.91
CA ILE A 64 -0.26 4.47 7.01
C ILE A 64 0.29 3.21 7.66
N ILE A 65 0.62 3.30 8.95
CA ILE A 65 1.21 2.21 9.75
C ILE A 65 0.10 1.46 10.49
N GLY A 66 0.30 0.15 10.76
CA GLY A 66 -0.59 -0.66 11.59
C GLY A 66 -1.85 -1.13 10.85
N ILE A 67 -1.69 -1.52 9.60
CA ILE A 67 -2.77 -2.10 8.81
C ILE A 67 -3.00 -3.55 9.25
N GLY A 68 -4.24 -3.91 9.54
CA GLY A 68 -4.64 -5.25 10.02
C GLY A 68 -4.88 -5.35 11.52
N CYS A 69 -4.30 -4.45 12.34
CA CYS A 69 -4.60 -4.42 13.76
C CYS A 69 -6.01 -3.91 14.06
N LYS A 70 -6.59 -4.36 15.18
CA LYS A 70 -7.84 -3.80 15.71
C LYS A 70 -7.57 -2.44 16.34
N LEU A 71 -8.34 -1.46 15.91
CA LEU A 71 -8.32 -0.10 16.44
C LEU A 71 -9.15 -0.01 17.72
N SER A 72 -9.11 1.11 18.40
CA SER A 72 -9.81 1.31 19.68
C SER A 72 -11.35 1.21 19.58
N ASP A 73 -11.92 1.29 18.37
CA ASP A 73 -13.34 1.05 18.10
C ASP A 73 -13.67 -0.44 17.82
N GLY A 74 -12.67 -1.34 17.90
CA GLY A 74 -12.78 -2.77 17.64
C GLY A 74 -12.78 -3.15 16.16
N LYS A 75 -12.67 -2.17 15.24
CA LYS A 75 -12.61 -2.41 13.79
C LYS A 75 -11.16 -2.35 13.30
N LYS A 76 -10.90 -2.96 12.16
CA LYS A 76 -9.64 -2.81 11.44
C LYS A 76 -9.74 -1.66 10.45
N HIS A 77 -8.60 -0.99 10.16
CA HIS A 77 -8.55 -0.01 9.08
C HIS A 77 -8.72 -0.70 7.73
N ASP A 78 -7.96 -1.78 7.51
CA ASP A 78 -8.08 -2.67 6.36
C ASP A 78 -7.66 -4.09 6.77
N GLY A 79 -8.01 -5.11 5.96
CA GLY A 79 -7.68 -6.50 6.22
C GLY A 79 -6.21 -6.83 5.93
N ARG A 80 -5.67 -7.77 6.70
CA ARG A 80 -4.37 -8.42 6.43
C ARG A 80 -4.46 -9.89 6.77
N ALA A 81 -3.76 -10.73 5.99
CA ALA A 81 -3.62 -12.13 6.31
C ALA A 81 -2.80 -12.29 7.61
N PRO A 82 -3.22 -13.17 8.54
CA PRO A 82 -2.57 -13.29 9.85
C PRO A 82 -1.21 -13.97 9.80
N ASP A 83 -0.83 -14.52 8.68
CA ASP A 83 0.39 -15.28 8.47
C ASP A 83 1.38 -14.59 7.50
N TYR A 84 1.27 -13.28 7.36
CA TYR A 84 2.11 -12.52 6.42
C TYR A 84 2.88 -11.39 7.12
N ASP A 85 2.27 -10.22 7.30
CA ASP A 85 2.89 -9.10 8.00
C ASP A 85 2.56 -9.09 9.49
N ASP A 86 3.52 -8.67 10.31
CA ASP A 86 3.31 -8.45 11.74
C ASP A 86 2.55 -7.13 11.96
N TYR A 87 1.28 -7.26 12.29
CA TYR A 87 0.42 -6.12 12.63
C TYR A 87 0.08 -6.04 14.13
N THR A 88 0.67 -6.89 14.96
CA THR A 88 0.38 -6.96 16.41
C THR A 88 1.52 -6.51 17.30
N SER A 89 2.77 -6.70 16.87
CA SER A 89 3.92 -6.24 17.65
C SER A 89 3.98 -4.73 17.71
N LYS A 90 4.47 -4.22 18.85
CA LYS A 90 4.59 -2.78 19.06
C LYS A 90 5.64 -2.16 18.16
N GLY A 91 5.24 -1.13 17.43
CA GLY A 91 6.09 -0.31 16.58
C GLY A 91 6.40 1.05 17.20
N LEU A 92 6.44 2.07 16.35
CA LEU A 92 6.65 3.45 16.77
C LEU A 92 5.51 3.92 17.70
N ASN A 93 5.86 4.68 18.74
CA ASN A 93 4.93 5.23 19.72
C ASN A 93 4.12 4.18 20.51
N ASP A 94 4.68 2.97 20.68
CA ASP A 94 4.01 1.84 21.36
C ASP A 94 2.66 1.40 20.74
N LEU A 95 2.35 1.89 19.54
CA LEU A 95 1.19 1.45 18.77
C LEU A 95 1.48 0.14 18.03
N PRO A 96 0.49 -0.75 17.85
CA PRO A 96 0.69 -2.04 17.21
C PRO A 96 0.89 -1.92 15.69
N GLY A 97 1.72 -2.77 15.12
CA GLY A 97 1.92 -2.92 13.69
C GLY A 97 3.30 -2.50 13.20
N LEU A 98 3.97 -3.45 12.58
CA LEU A 98 5.28 -3.29 11.94
C LEU A 98 5.14 -3.31 10.40
N ASN A 99 3.98 -2.96 9.91
CA ASN A 99 3.60 -2.92 8.50
C ASN A 99 2.93 -1.59 8.13
N GLY A 100 2.74 -1.37 6.86
CA GLY A 100 1.99 -0.21 6.40
C GLY A 100 1.87 -0.14 4.88
N ASP A 101 1.05 0.79 4.45
CA ASP A 101 0.75 1.04 3.05
C ASP A 101 1.16 2.46 2.64
N LEU A 102 1.82 2.55 1.50
CA LEU A 102 2.16 3.80 0.86
C LEU A 102 1.02 4.22 -0.08
N LEU A 103 0.40 5.33 0.24
CA LEU A 103 -0.67 5.92 -0.56
C LEU A 103 -0.25 7.25 -1.15
N LEU A 104 -0.70 7.49 -2.38
CA LEU A 104 -0.50 8.75 -3.09
C LEU A 104 -1.85 9.39 -3.42
N TRP A 105 -1.89 10.71 -3.47
CA TRP A 105 -3.03 11.43 -4.02
C TRP A 105 -2.96 11.45 -5.54
N ASP A 106 -3.91 10.80 -6.18
CA ASP A 106 -4.04 10.83 -7.64
C ASP A 106 -4.84 12.06 -8.08
N HIS A 107 -4.16 12.95 -8.78
CA HIS A 107 -4.76 14.19 -9.28
C HIS A 107 -5.69 14.00 -10.47
N ILE A 108 -5.60 12.88 -11.18
CA ILE A 108 -6.50 12.55 -12.30
C ILE A 108 -7.80 11.99 -11.75
N LEU A 109 -7.70 10.98 -10.88
CA LEU A 109 -8.86 10.30 -10.31
C LEU A 109 -9.45 11.00 -9.09
N GLN A 110 -8.79 12.05 -8.56
CA GLN A 110 -9.19 12.79 -7.36
C GLN A 110 -9.44 11.89 -6.15
N ARG A 111 -8.57 10.91 -5.95
CA ARG A 111 -8.62 9.94 -4.83
C ARG A 111 -7.24 9.47 -4.42
N SER A 112 -7.14 8.83 -3.25
CA SER A 112 -5.94 8.10 -2.88
C SER A 112 -5.81 6.82 -3.71
N ILE A 113 -4.57 6.49 -4.06
CA ILE A 113 -4.20 5.19 -4.63
C ILE A 113 -3.13 4.55 -3.75
N GLU A 114 -3.31 3.28 -3.43
CA GLU A 114 -2.29 2.47 -2.78
C GLU A 114 -1.24 2.08 -3.82
N LEU A 115 -0.01 2.48 -3.58
CA LEU A 115 1.12 2.18 -4.46
C LEU A 115 1.90 0.97 -4.02
N SER A 116 2.07 0.81 -2.72
CA SER A 116 2.92 -0.23 -2.13
C SER A 116 2.38 -0.64 -0.78
N SER A 117 2.51 -1.92 -0.47
CA SER A 117 2.32 -2.48 0.87
C SER A 117 3.61 -3.13 1.31
N MET A 118 4.02 -2.93 2.57
CA MET A 118 5.25 -3.48 3.11
C MET A 118 5.18 -3.69 4.62
N GLY A 119 6.04 -4.59 5.12
CA GLY A 119 6.10 -4.86 6.54
C GLY A 119 7.25 -5.77 6.94
N ILE A 120 7.50 -5.82 8.23
CA ILE A 120 8.24 -6.92 8.86
C ILE A 120 7.32 -8.12 8.84
N ARG A 121 7.83 -9.27 8.40
CA ARG A 121 7.05 -10.50 8.37
C ARG A 121 6.91 -11.07 9.77
N VAL A 122 5.82 -11.81 9.98
CA VAL A 122 5.58 -12.46 11.27
C VAL A 122 6.79 -13.30 11.73
N ASP A 123 7.13 -13.17 12.97
CA ASP A 123 7.93 -14.16 13.70
C ASP A 123 7.00 -15.22 14.33
N LYS A 124 7.52 -16.10 15.17
CA LYS A 124 6.74 -17.15 15.84
C LYS A 124 5.65 -16.57 16.74
N GLU A 125 6.00 -15.57 17.51
CA GLU A 125 5.10 -14.99 18.53
C GLU A 125 3.97 -14.23 17.85
N ALA A 126 4.30 -13.39 16.87
CA ALA A 126 3.32 -12.67 16.07
C ALA A 126 2.40 -13.63 15.29
N LEU A 127 2.99 -14.68 14.67
CA LEU A 127 2.20 -15.69 13.94
C LEU A 127 1.18 -16.37 14.83
N LEU A 128 1.62 -16.89 15.99
CA LEU A 128 0.73 -17.56 16.95
C LEU A 128 -0.37 -16.63 17.44
N HIS A 129 0.00 -15.39 17.78
CA HIS A 129 -0.96 -14.40 18.26
C HIS A 129 -2.00 -14.06 17.21
N GLN A 130 -1.56 -13.75 15.99
CA GLN A 130 -2.43 -13.34 14.90
C GLN A 130 -3.37 -14.46 14.42
N LEU A 131 -2.86 -15.71 14.29
CA LEU A 131 -3.68 -16.86 13.95
C LEU A 131 -4.77 -17.11 15.00
N LYS A 132 -4.41 -17.01 16.28
CA LYS A 132 -5.38 -17.16 17.38
C LYS A 132 -6.44 -16.06 17.38
N GLU A 133 -6.05 -14.80 17.10
CA GLU A 133 -6.99 -13.67 17.01
C GLU A 133 -8.03 -13.84 15.89
N GLU A 134 -7.60 -14.46 14.77
CA GLU A 134 -8.45 -14.70 13.60
C GLU A 134 -9.16 -16.07 13.67
N GLY A 135 -8.83 -16.94 14.63
CA GLY A 135 -9.41 -18.28 14.76
C GLY A 135 -8.94 -19.23 13.65
N GLU A 136 -7.70 -19.08 13.19
CA GLU A 136 -7.11 -19.83 12.07
C GLU A 136 -5.89 -20.66 12.50
N GLU A 137 -5.87 -21.16 13.76
CA GLU A 137 -4.75 -21.92 14.31
C GLU A 137 -4.44 -23.21 13.53
N GLU A 138 -5.40 -23.76 12.79
CA GLU A 138 -5.16 -24.92 11.92
C GLU A 138 -4.12 -24.68 10.85
N ARG A 139 -3.87 -23.40 10.47
CA ARG A 139 -2.80 -23.05 9.52
C ARG A 139 -1.40 -23.37 10.04
N LEU A 140 -1.19 -23.56 11.34
CA LEU A 140 0.08 -23.99 11.90
C LEU A 140 0.57 -25.34 11.33
N GLU A 141 -0.34 -26.14 10.79
CA GLU A 141 -0.03 -27.40 10.12
C GLU A 141 0.55 -27.22 8.70
N LEU A 142 0.46 -26.03 8.10
CA LEU A 142 0.97 -25.74 6.77
C LEU A 142 2.50 -25.69 6.75
N TYR A 143 3.09 -25.91 5.58
CA TYR A 143 4.53 -26.05 5.39
C TYR A 143 5.34 -24.83 5.87
N PHE A 144 4.95 -23.64 5.49
CA PHE A 144 5.62 -22.40 5.91
C PHE A 144 5.58 -22.22 7.43
N HIS A 145 4.39 -22.39 8.03
CA HIS A 145 4.15 -22.18 9.45
C HIS A 145 4.98 -23.16 10.30
N LYS A 146 4.99 -24.44 9.96
CA LYS A 146 5.83 -25.45 10.62
C LYS A 146 7.31 -25.09 10.58
N ARG A 147 7.79 -24.60 9.43
CA ARG A 147 9.19 -24.21 9.29
C ARG A 147 9.54 -22.98 10.12
N LEU A 148 8.64 -21.98 10.13
CA LEU A 148 8.83 -20.79 10.96
C LEU A 148 8.85 -21.16 12.45
N MET A 149 7.91 -21.97 12.90
CA MET A 149 7.81 -22.44 14.28
C MET A 149 9.05 -23.24 14.72
N ASN A 150 9.72 -23.94 13.81
CA ASN A 150 10.91 -24.75 14.07
C ASN A 150 12.24 -24.03 13.83
N ASP A 151 12.25 -22.70 13.69
CA ASP A 151 13.45 -21.87 13.42
C ASP A 151 14.23 -22.28 12.16
N THR A 152 13.55 -22.85 11.18
CA THR A 152 14.20 -23.26 9.92
C THR A 152 14.07 -22.22 8.81
N LEU A 153 13.45 -21.09 9.11
CA LEU A 153 13.34 -19.94 8.21
C LEU A 153 13.98 -18.70 8.84
N PRO A 154 14.66 -17.86 8.06
CA PRO A 154 15.14 -16.57 8.54
C PRO A 154 13.98 -15.61 8.77
N LEU A 155 14.13 -14.70 9.73
CA LEU A 155 13.27 -13.53 9.83
C LEU A 155 13.45 -12.65 8.60
N SER A 156 12.38 -12.02 8.14
CA SER A 156 12.41 -11.24 6.90
C SER A 156 11.54 -9.99 6.96
N ILE A 157 11.86 -9.07 6.10
CA ILE A 157 11.03 -7.92 5.74
C ILE A 157 10.68 -8.02 4.26
N GLY A 158 9.61 -7.40 3.86
CA GLY A 158 9.28 -7.39 2.44
C GLY A 158 8.24 -6.34 2.10
N GLY A 159 8.12 -6.10 0.81
CA GLY A 159 7.12 -5.19 0.28
C GLY A 159 6.97 -5.40 -1.22
N GLY A 160 5.84 -4.94 -1.74
CA GLY A 160 5.54 -4.95 -3.15
C GLY A 160 5.16 -3.56 -3.63
N ILE A 161 5.66 -3.19 -4.81
CA ILE A 161 5.25 -1.95 -5.48
C ILE A 161 4.38 -2.33 -6.66
N GLY A 162 3.18 -1.73 -6.74
CA GLY A 162 2.27 -1.88 -7.87
C GLY A 162 2.87 -1.21 -9.12
N GLN A 163 3.59 -1.95 -9.95
CA GLN A 163 4.29 -1.39 -11.12
C GLN A 163 3.33 -0.67 -12.07
N SER A 164 2.21 -1.30 -12.40
CA SER A 164 1.20 -0.69 -13.28
C SER A 164 0.55 0.56 -12.65
N ARG A 165 0.28 0.54 -11.34
CA ARG A 165 -0.23 1.71 -10.61
C ARG A 165 0.79 2.85 -10.60
N LEU A 166 2.08 2.54 -10.44
CA LEU A 166 3.17 3.52 -10.49
C LEU A 166 3.25 4.17 -11.87
N CYS A 167 3.22 3.36 -12.94
CA CYS A 167 3.21 3.85 -14.32
C CYS A 167 1.97 4.72 -14.59
N MET A 168 0.78 4.25 -14.17
CA MET A 168 -0.47 4.99 -14.30
C MET A 168 -0.39 6.37 -13.63
N PHE A 169 0.14 6.41 -12.41
CA PHE A 169 0.34 7.65 -11.67
C PHE A 169 1.30 8.62 -12.38
N TYR A 170 2.47 8.16 -12.80
CA TYR A 170 3.47 9.00 -13.47
C TYR A 170 3.03 9.48 -14.85
N LEU A 171 2.35 8.64 -15.60
CA LEU A 171 1.87 8.96 -16.96
C LEU A 171 0.50 9.66 -16.98
N ARG A 172 -0.06 9.94 -15.80
CA ARG A 172 -1.36 10.63 -15.66
C ARG A 172 -2.49 9.90 -16.37
N LYS A 173 -2.55 8.59 -16.20
CA LYS A 173 -3.57 7.75 -16.80
C LYS A 173 -4.78 7.58 -15.90
N ALA A 174 -5.96 7.52 -16.50
CA ALA A 174 -7.23 7.38 -15.78
C ALA A 174 -7.61 5.91 -15.52
N HIS A 175 -7.12 4.99 -16.34
CA HIS A 175 -7.43 3.57 -16.24
C HIS A 175 -6.19 2.71 -16.37
N ILE A 176 -6.11 1.64 -15.56
CA ILE A 176 -4.94 0.74 -15.55
C ILE A 176 -4.75 0.02 -16.90
N GLY A 177 -5.82 -0.15 -17.66
CA GLY A 177 -5.80 -0.71 -19.02
C GLY A 177 -5.08 0.16 -20.05
N GLU A 178 -4.74 1.41 -19.73
CA GLU A 178 -3.86 2.23 -20.54
C GLU A 178 -2.36 1.90 -20.33
N ILE A 179 -2.08 1.05 -19.34
CA ILE A 179 -0.71 0.68 -18.92
C ILE A 179 -0.44 -0.81 -19.15
N GLN A 180 -1.43 -1.65 -18.92
CA GLN A 180 -1.29 -3.10 -19.05
C GLN A 180 -2.41 -3.70 -19.89
N ALA A 181 -2.06 -4.63 -20.75
CA ALA A 181 -3.02 -5.43 -21.51
C ALA A 181 -3.76 -6.40 -20.59
N SER A 182 -5.06 -6.53 -20.80
CA SER A 182 -5.91 -7.49 -20.12
C SER A 182 -7.16 -7.79 -20.94
N ILE A 183 -7.99 -8.72 -20.46
CA ILE A 183 -9.33 -8.94 -21.01
C ILE A 183 -10.29 -7.99 -20.27
N TRP A 184 -10.79 -7.00 -20.98
CA TRP A 184 -11.72 -6.01 -20.44
C TRP A 184 -13.14 -6.32 -20.90
N PRO A 185 -14.15 -6.24 -20.00
CA PRO A 185 -15.56 -6.35 -20.37
C PRO A 185 -15.95 -5.35 -21.47
N GLU A 186 -16.88 -5.73 -22.32
CA GLU A 186 -17.24 -4.90 -23.50
C GLU A 186 -17.91 -3.57 -23.11
N ASP A 187 -18.70 -3.53 -22.06
CA ASP A 187 -19.27 -2.33 -21.47
C ASP A 187 -18.18 -1.36 -20.99
N MET A 188 -17.16 -1.87 -20.28
CA MET A 188 -16.02 -1.07 -19.85
C MET A 188 -15.22 -0.51 -21.04
N ARG A 189 -14.99 -1.34 -22.09
CA ARG A 189 -14.31 -0.89 -23.31
C ARG A 189 -15.05 0.25 -23.99
N LYS A 190 -16.38 0.14 -24.05
CA LYS A 190 -17.25 1.17 -24.62
C LYS A 190 -17.19 2.45 -23.81
N GLU A 191 -17.34 2.37 -22.50
CA GLU A 191 -17.27 3.52 -21.59
C GLU A 191 -15.89 4.21 -21.67
N CYS A 192 -14.81 3.46 -21.63
CA CYS A 192 -13.45 4.00 -21.79
C CYS A 192 -13.30 4.74 -23.12
N LYS A 193 -13.80 4.18 -24.22
CA LYS A 193 -13.75 4.80 -25.54
C LYS A 193 -14.54 6.11 -25.58
N GLU A 194 -15.73 6.18 -24.97
CA GLU A 194 -16.55 7.39 -24.90
C GLU A 194 -15.84 8.52 -24.12
N HIS A 195 -14.96 8.16 -23.18
CA HIS A 195 -14.14 9.10 -22.40
C HIS A 195 -12.72 9.32 -22.96
N ASN A 196 -12.43 8.87 -24.18
CA ASN A 196 -11.09 8.93 -24.81
C ASN A 196 -10.00 8.22 -24.01
N ILE A 197 -10.34 7.17 -23.27
CA ILE A 197 -9.42 6.30 -22.56
C ILE A 197 -9.09 5.11 -23.49
N HIS A 198 -7.82 4.99 -23.87
CA HIS A 198 -7.36 3.97 -24.82
C HIS A 198 -6.80 2.76 -24.05
N LEU A 199 -7.55 1.68 -24.02
CA LEU A 199 -7.11 0.41 -23.44
C LEU A 199 -6.18 -0.34 -24.40
N ILE A 200 -5.06 -0.88 -23.87
CA ILE A 200 -4.07 -1.68 -24.63
C ILE A 200 -4.36 -3.16 -24.49
#